data_ce5c6d6014b2786d4ad27ceaa7ae4944
#
_entry.id   ce5c6d6014b2786d4ad27ceaa7ae4944
#
_cell.length_a   1.000
_cell.length_b   1.000
_cell.length_c   1.000
_cell.angle_alpha   90.00
_cell.angle_beta   90.00
_cell.angle_gamma   90.00
#
_symmetry.space_group_name_H-M   'P 1'
#
loop_
_entity.id
_entity.type
_entity.pdbx_description
1 polymer ?
#
loop_
_entity_poly.entity_id
_entity_poly.type
_entity_poly.pdbx_seq_one_letter_code
_entity_poly.pdbx_strand_id
1 'polypeptide(L)'
;MKRRKFIGKTALGTLASVGFPSIVPASVIGKNAPSNKINIGQIGCGRIARSHDLIDTMAYDVANVIAVCDLDSKRMKDAKELVDKFYQEKKGKINYRGTKVYGDYREMLMDKDIDAVLISTPDHWHAQPAMEAAIAGKDIYLQ
;
A
#
# COMPACT_ATOMS: atom_id res chain seq x y z
N MET A 1 -3.99 47.15 -37.35
CA MET A 1 -3.95 46.77 -35.94
C MET A 1 -2.96 47.63 -35.19
N LYS A 2 -3.38 48.39 -34.17
CA LYS A 2 -2.49 49.30 -33.44
C LYS A 2 -1.59 48.51 -32.47
N ARG A 3 -0.26 48.63 -32.59
CA ARG A 3 0.75 47.90 -31.81
C ARG A 3 0.48 47.90 -30.27
N ARG A 4 -0.11 48.96 -29.74
CA ARG A 4 -0.51 49.05 -28.30
C ARG A 4 -1.58 48.04 -27.86
N LYS A 5 -2.47 47.57 -28.75
CA LYS A 5 -3.49 46.58 -28.41
C LYS A 5 -2.95 45.16 -28.40
N PHE A 6 -1.83 44.90 -29.07
CA PHE A 6 -1.15 43.59 -29.06
C PHE A 6 -0.42 43.36 -27.74
N ILE A 7 0.32 44.37 -27.27
CA ILE A 7 1.10 44.31 -26.02
C ILE A 7 0.19 44.10 -24.80
N GLY A 8 -1.01 44.76 -24.76
CA GLY A 8 -1.98 44.56 -23.69
C GLY A 8 -2.57 43.13 -23.61
N LYS A 9 -2.72 42.45 -24.76
CA LYS A 9 -3.23 41.08 -24.82
C LYS A 9 -2.17 40.03 -24.44
N THR A 10 -0.89 40.32 -24.72
CA THR A 10 0.22 39.42 -24.34
C THR A 10 0.54 39.51 -22.84
N ALA A 11 0.39 40.68 -22.22
CA ALA A 11 0.60 40.85 -20.79
C ALA A 11 -0.45 40.12 -19.92
N LEU A 12 -1.69 39.95 -20.41
CA LEU A 12 -2.74 39.18 -19.71
C LEU A 12 -2.51 37.65 -19.85
N GLY A 13 -1.86 37.20 -20.93
CA GLY A 13 -1.58 35.77 -21.17
C GLY A 13 -0.43 35.21 -20.33
N THR A 14 0.51 36.05 -19.93
CA THR A 14 1.69 35.64 -19.13
C THR A 14 1.41 35.57 -17.61
N LEU A 15 0.33 36.16 -17.12
CA LEU A 15 -0.07 36.04 -15.71
C LEU A 15 -0.78 34.70 -15.40
N ALA A 16 -1.26 33.98 -16.40
CA ALA A 16 -1.92 32.68 -16.23
C ALA A 16 -0.96 31.48 -16.06
N SER A 17 0.36 31.70 -16.26
CA SER A 17 1.38 30.64 -16.14
C SER A 17 2.19 30.69 -14.82
N VAL A 18 1.86 31.61 -13.93
CA VAL A 18 2.39 31.55 -12.54
C VAL A 18 1.54 30.51 -11.81
N GLY A 19 1.96 29.24 -11.88
CA GLY A 19 1.35 28.18 -11.09
C GLY A 19 1.30 28.61 -9.62
N PHE A 20 0.12 28.65 -9.05
CA PHE A 20 -0.02 28.88 -7.61
C PHE A 20 0.86 27.86 -6.88
N PRO A 21 1.66 28.27 -5.91
CA PRO A 21 2.43 27.31 -5.12
C PRO A 21 1.46 26.31 -4.52
N SER A 22 1.58 25.03 -4.92
CA SER A 22 0.75 24.00 -4.32
C SER A 22 1.26 23.79 -2.89
N ILE A 23 0.42 24.06 -1.92
CA ILE A 23 0.71 23.82 -0.52
C ILE A 23 0.65 22.28 -0.33
N VAL A 24 1.82 21.65 -0.30
CA VAL A 24 1.93 20.21 0.00
C VAL A 24 1.77 20.05 1.51
N PRO A 25 0.77 19.27 1.98
CA PRO A 25 0.62 19.02 3.41
C PRO A 25 1.90 18.40 4.01
N ALA A 26 2.28 18.80 5.22
CA ALA A 26 3.46 18.29 5.89
C ALA A 26 3.43 16.74 6.08
N SER A 27 2.25 16.13 6.08
CA SER A 27 2.06 14.67 6.11
C SER A 27 2.56 13.94 4.86
N VAL A 28 2.79 14.66 3.76
CA VAL A 28 3.31 14.10 2.50
C VAL A 28 4.82 14.20 2.41
N ILE A 29 5.44 14.98 3.32
CA ILE A 29 6.89 15.24 3.36
C ILE A 29 7.45 14.73 4.69
N GLY A 30 8.60 14.02 4.65
CA GLY A 30 9.30 13.55 5.85
C GLY A 30 9.29 12.04 6.04
N LYS A 31 9.83 11.56 7.17
CA LYS A 31 10.00 10.11 7.46
C LYS A 31 8.69 9.30 7.41
N ASN A 32 7.56 9.95 7.69
CA ASN A 32 6.24 9.33 7.68
C ASN A 32 5.45 9.55 6.39
N ALA A 33 6.08 10.06 5.34
CA ALA A 33 5.44 10.21 4.04
C ALA A 33 4.91 8.86 3.53
N PRO A 34 3.72 8.82 2.92
CA PRO A 34 3.18 7.57 2.33
C PRO A 34 4.13 6.90 1.34
N SER A 35 4.92 7.70 0.61
CA SER A 35 5.94 7.23 -0.34
C SER A 35 7.14 6.52 0.32
N ASN A 36 7.30 6.65 1.64
CA ASN A 36 8.37 5.99 2.40
C ASN A 36 7.88 4.72 3.10
N LYS A 37 6.65 4.29 2.85
CA LYS A 37 6.09 3.06 3.39
C LYS A 37 6.19 1.95 2.36
N ILE A 38 6.47 0.74 2.84
CA ILE A 38 6.43 -0.48 2.04
C ILE A 38 5.06 -1.10 2.25
N ASN A 39 4.27 -1.19 1.20
CA ASN A 39 2.96 -1.81 1.25
C ASN A 39 3.09 -3.33 1.09
N ILE A 40 2.60 -4.06 2.06
CA ILE A 40 2.80 -5.49 2.18
C ILE A 40 1.47 -6.22 2.03
N GLY A 41 1.49 -7.31 1.24
CA GLY A 41 0.42 -8.30 1.16
C GLY A 41 0.81 -9.58 1.92
N GLN A 42 -0.09 -10.11 2.75
CA GLN A 42 0.09 -11.40 3.44
C GLN A 42 -0.54 -12.52 2.63
N ILE A 43 0.24 -13.53 2.23
CA ILE A 43 -0.23 -14.76 1.58
C ILE A 43 -0.17 -15.90 2.59
N GLY A 44 -1.34 -16.50 2.87
CA GLY A 44 -1.51 -17.47 3.94
C GLY A 44 -1.76 -16.80 5.29
N CYS A 45 -2.98 -16.96 5.81
CA CYS A 45 -3.44 -16.35 7.05
C CYS A 45 -3.57 -17.40 8.17
N GLY A 46 -2.68 -18.37 8.19
CA GLY A 46 -2.62 -19.43 9.18
C GLY A 46 -2.30 -18.94 10.59
N ARG A 47 -2.02 -19.88 11.48
CA ARG A 47 -1.68 -19.57 12.88
C ARG A 47 -0.40 -18.71 12.95
N ILE A 48 0.66 -19.09 12.25
CA ILE A 48 1.95 -18.38 12.27
C ILE A 48 1.76 -16.94 11.79
N ALA A 49 1.13 -16.75 10.64
CA ALA A 49 0.87 -15.43 10.09
C ALA A 49 0.17 -14.50 11.11
N ARG A 50 -0.88 -14.98 11.80
CA ARG A 50 -1.67 -14.17 12.73
C ARG A 50 -1.03 -13.99 14.11
N SER A 51 -0.20 -14.94 14.56
CA SER A 51 0.42 -14.87 15.90
C SER A 51 1.82 -14.24 15.91
N HIS A 52 2.49 -14.16 14.75
CA HIS A 52 3.86 -13.65 14.62
C HIS A 52 3.99 -12.69 13.44
N ASP A 53 3.91 -13.17 12.19
CA ASP A 53 4.35 -12.41 11.02
C ASP A 53 3.64 -11.07 10.86
N LEU A 54 2.30 -11.04 10.98
CA LEU A 54 1.52 -9.81 10.87
C LEU A 54 1.82 -8.85 12.04
N ILE A 55 1.92 -9.38 13.26
CA ILE A 55 2.16 -8.56 14.46
C ILE A 55 3.54 -7.92 14.38
N ASP A 56 4.57 -8.72 14.08
CA ASP A 56 5.94 -8.26 13.99
C ASP A 56 6.12 -7.27 12.83
N THR A 57 5.53 -7.55 11.67
CA THR A 57 5.57 -6.66 10.52
C THR A 57 4.92 -5.31 10.81
N MET A 58 3.73 -5.31 11.42
CA MET A 58 3.00 -4.07 11.74
C MET A 58 3.66 -3.24 12.84
N ALA A 59 4.58 -3.81 13.62
CA ALA A 59 5.36 -3.10 14.63
C ALA A 59 6.33 -2.09 13.98
N TYR A 60 6.79 -2.33 12.76
CA TYR A 60 7.68 -1.42 12.05
C TYR A 60 6.92 -0.28 11.38
N ASP A 61 7.37 0.95 11.62
CA ASP A 61 6.72 2.14 11.05
C ASP A 61 6.82 2.23 9.52
N VAL A 62 7.85 1.62 8.93
CA VAL A 62 8.01 1.59 7.46
C VAL A 62 7.06 0.60 6.79
N ALA A 63 6.60 -0.41 7.51
CA ALA A 63 5.72 -1.46 6.99
C ALA A 63 4.25 -1.03 7.05
N ASN A 64 3.50 -1.37 6.01
CA ASN A 64 2.08 -1.09 5.92
C ASN A 64 1.37 -2.30 5.30
N VAL A 65 0.81 -3.16 6.14
CA VAL A 65 0.04 -4.31 5.65
C VAL A 65 -1.29 -3.80 5.10
N ILE A 66 -1.48 -3.94 3.79
CA ILE A 66 -2.66 -3.41 3.08
C ILE A 66 -3.58 -4.50 2.53
N ALA A 67 -3.10 -5.74 2.48
CA ALA A 67 -3.85 -6.84 1.90
C ALA A 67 -3.55 -8.16 2.62
N VAL A 68 -4.55 -9.05 2.65
CA VAL A 68 -4.42 -10.42 3.14
C VAL A 68 -5.08 -11.38 2.14
N CYS A 69 -4.50 -12.58 2.00
CA CYS A 69 -4.96 -13.62 1.10
C CYS A 69 -4.94 -14.98 1.78
N ASP A 70 -6.05 -15.70 1.71
CA ASP A 70 -6.15 -17.10 2.11
C ASP A 70 -7.28 -17.78 1.34
N LEU A 71 -7.18 -19.09 1.13
CA LEU A 71 -8.28 -19.90 0.57
C LEU A 71 -9.39 -20.12 1.59
N ASP A 72 -9.05 -20.11 2.89
CA ASP A 72 -10.00 -20.22 3.99
C ASP A 72 -10.56 -18.84 4.33
N SER A 73 -11.83 -18.62 4.02
CA SER A 73 -12.52 -17.35 4.24
C SER A 73 -12.54 -16.92 5.72
N LYS A 74 -12.58 -17.89 6.66
CA LYS A 74 -12.54 -17.59 8.09
C LYS A 74 -11.16 -17.07 8.50
N ARG A 75 -10.08 -17.76 8.09
CA ARG A 75 -8.69 -17.32 8.39
C ARG A 75 -8.41 -15.96 7.78
N MET A 76 -8.86 -15.74 6.55
CA MET A 76 -8.75 -14.45 5.87
C MET A 76 -9.48 -13.34 6.64
N LYS A 77 -10.71 -13.60 7.10
CA LYS A 77 -11.48 -12.65 7.90
C LYS A 77 -10.79 -12.33 9.23
N ASP A 78 -10.34 -13.36 9.96
CA ASP A 78 -9.63 -13.19 11.24
C ASP A 78 -8.36 -12.35 11.06
N ALA A 79 -7.59 -12.59 9.98
CA ALA A 79 -6.38 -11.81 9.67
C ALA A 79 -6.71 -10.36 9.31
N LYS A 80 -7.76 -10.16 8.49
CA LYS A 80 -8.25 -8.81 8.17
C LYS A 80 -8.64 -8.03 9.42
N GLU A 81 -9.42 -8.64 10.33
CA GLU A 81 -9.86 -8.00 11.57
C GLU A 81 -8.67 -7.64 12.47
N LEU A 82 -7.65 -8.50 12.55
CA LEU A 82 -6.41 -8.24 13.26
C LEU A 82 -5.69 -6.99 12.74
N VAL A 83 -5.50 -6.91 11.42
CA VAL A 83 -4.83 -5.79 10.75
C VAL A 83 -5.64 -4.51 10.88
N ASP A 84 -6.96 -4.59 10.63
CA ASP A 84 -7.87 -3.45 10.71
C ASP A 84 -7.88 -2.85 12.12
N LYS A 85 -7.97 -3.70 13.16
CA LYS A 85 -7.94 -3.28 14.56
C LYS A 85 -6.64 -2.55 14.89
N PHE A 86 -5.50 -3.12 14.54
CA PHE A 86 -4.19 -2.52 14.80
C PHE A 86 -4.06 -1.12 14.18
N TYR A 87 -4.42 -0.96 12.90
CA TYR A 87 -4.27 0.33 12.24
C TYR A 87 -5.35 1.33 12.62
N GLN A 88 -6.56 0.90 13.00
CA GLN A 88 -7.59 1.79 13.55
C GLN A 88 -7.17 2.39 14.89
N GLU A 89 -6.51 1.60 15.73
CA GLU A 89 -5.95 2.07 16.99
C GLU A 89 -4.76 3.02 16.76
N LYS A 90 -3.86 2.68 15.84
CA LYS A 90 -2.64 3.45 15.55
C LYS A 90 -2.90 4.73 14.75
N LYS A 91 -3.77 4.69 13.73
CA LYS A 91 -3.99 5.80 12.76
C LYS A 91 -5.31 6.56 12.98
N GLY A 92 -6.20 6.04 13.82
CA GLY A 92 -7.57 6.50 13.96
C GLY A 92 -8.48 6.05 12.80
N LYS A 93 -9.77 5.85 13.11
CA LYS A 93 -10.75 5.28 12.16
C LYS A 93 -10.93 6.09 10.87
N ILE A 94 -10.75 7.40 10.94
CA ILE A 94 -10.99 8.32 9.79
C ILE A 94 -9.91 8.18 8.73
N ASN A 95 -8.68 7.85 9.10
CA ASN A 95 -7.52 7.82 8.20
C ASN A 95 -7.15 6.41 7.71
N TYR A 96 -7.90 5.39 8.13
CA TYR A 96 -7.66 4.02 7.74
C TYR A 96 -8.68 3.55 6.70
N ARG A 97 -8.20 3.12 5.53
CA ARG A 97 -9.04 2.71 4.39
C ARG A 97 -9.51 1.26 4.44
N GLY A 98 -9.05 0.48 5.42
CA GLY A 98 -9.32 -0.94 5.54
C GLY A 98 -8.33 -1.82 4.76
N THR A 99 -8.24 -3.09 5.18
CA THR A 99 -7.40 -4.11 4.54
C THR A 99 -8.15 -4.75 3.37
N LYS A 100 -7.51 -4.83 2.19
CA LYS A 100 -8.02 -5.58 1.03
C LYS A 100 -7.97 -7.09 1.32
N VAL A 101 -8.88 -7.85 0.72
CA VAL A 101 -8.93 -9.31 0.85
C VAL A 101 -8.92 -9.97 -0.52
N TYR A 102 -8.18 -11.08 -0.66
CA TYR A 102 -8.07 -11.83 -1.90
C TYR A 102 -8.24 -13.33 -1.63
N GLY A 103 -9.08 -13.98 -2.41
CA GLY A 103 -9.24 -15.44 -2.39
C GLY A 103 -8.16 -16.16 -3.19
N ASP A 104 -7.55 -15.47 -4.16
CA ASP A 104 -6.42 -15.96 -4.96
C ASP A 104 -5.25 -14.97 -4.85
N TYR A 105 -4.09 -15.47 -4.45
CA TYR A 105 -2.88 -14.65 -4.32
C TYR A 105 -2.40 -14.06 -5.65
N ARG A 106 -2.75 -14.66 -6.79
CA ARG A 106 -2.40 -14.13 -8.12
C ARG A 106 -3.10 -12.81 -8.39
N GLU A 107 -4.35 -12.67 -7.95
CA GLU A 107 -5.07 -11.40 -8.02
C GLU A 107 -4.39 -10.35 -7.13
N MET A 108 -3.95 -10.75 -5.93
CA MET A 108 -3.18 -9.87 -5.04
C MET A 108 -1.86 -9.43 -5.69
N LEU A 109 -1.13 -10.32 -6.36
CA LEU A 109 0.13 -9.99 -7.03
C LEU A 109 -0.02 -8.99 -8.17
N MET A 110 -1.20 -8.91 -8.80
CA MET A 110 -1.50 -7.91 -9.84
C MET A 110 -1.80 -6.51 -9.25
N ASP A 111 -2.02 -6.39 -7.96
CA ASP A 111 -2.25 -5.10 -7.30
C ASP A 111 -0.95 -4.29 -7.27
N LYS A 112 -0.98 -3.14 -7.98
CA LYS A 112 0.17 -2.23 -8.11
C LYS A 112 0.49 -1.47 -6.83
N ASP A 113 -0.45 -1.42 -5.89
CA ASP A 113 -0.24 -0.77 -4.60
C ASP A 113 0.59 -1.63 -3.63
N ILE A 114 0.82 -2.91 -3.93
CA ILE A 114 1.61 -3.84 -3.13
C ILE A 114 3.05 -3.84 -3.63
N ASP A 115 3.99 -3.58 -2.74
CA ASP A 115 5.44 -3.57 -3.03
C ASP A 115 6.06 -4.93 -2.71
N ALA A 116 5.66 -5.54 -1.59
CA ALA A 116 6.22 -6.78 -1.08
C ALA A 116 5.15 -7.76 -0.63
N VAL A 117 5.50 -9.04 -0.57
CA VAL A 117 4.62 -10.08 -0.03
C VAL A 117 5.32 -10.90 1.06
N LEU A 118 4.55 -11.19 2.10
CA LEU A 118 4.85 -12.13 3.16
C LEU A 118 4.16 -13.45 2.85
N ILE A 119 4.91 -14.54 2.76
CA ILE A 119 4.37 -15.86 2.40
C ILE A 119 4.51 -16.79 3.60
N SER A 120 3.37 -17.13 4.22
CA SER A 120 3.27 -18.01 5.39
C SER A 120 2.32 -19.18 5.10
N THR A 121 2.48 -19.76 3.92
CA THR A 121 1.76 -20.96 3.49
C THR A 121 2.43 -22.23 4.08
N PRO A 122 1.81 -23.42 3.99
CA PRO A 122 2.51 -24.67 4.28
C PRO A 122 3.72 -24.88 3.35
N ASP A 123 4.77 -25.57 3.83
CA ASP A 123 6.08 -25.73 3.15
C ASP A 123 5.95 -26.18 1.68
N HIS A 124 5.05 -27.12 1.40
CA HIS A 124 4.84 -27.64 0.05
C HIS A 124 4.19 -26.61 -0.92
N TRP A 125 3.70 -25.50 -0.40
CA TRP A 125 3.11 -24.38 -1.18
C TRP A 125 4.02 -23.14 -1.23
N HIS A 126 5.21 -23.16 -0.64
CA HIS A 126 6.11 -21.99 -0.61
C HIS A 126 6.65 -21.61 -1.99
N ALA A 127 7.10 -22.60 -2.75
CA ALA A 127 7.84 -22.36 -3.98
C ALA A 127 7.01 -21.64 -5.05
N GLN A 128 5.77 -22.06 -5.24
CA GLN A 128 4.94 -21.51 -6.31
C GLN A 128 4.58 -20.04 -6.09
N PRO A 129 4.00 -19.62 -4.94
CA PRO A 129 3.73 -18.21 -4.69
C PRO A 129 4.99 -17.33 -4.71
N ALA A 130 6.11 -17.85 -4.22
CA ALA A 130 7.38 -17.12 -4.23
C ALA A 130 7.89 -16.87 -5.66
N MET A 131 7.86 -17.88 -6.52
CA MET A 131 8.25 -17.71 -7.93
C MET A 131 7.32 -16.74 -8.67
N GLU A 132 6.01 -16.87 -8.48
CA GLU A 132 5.03 -16.00 -9.14
C GLU A 132 5.13 -14.56 -8.62
N ALA A 133 5.42 -14.35 -7.32
CA ALA A 133 5.68 -13.02 -6.76
C ALA A 133 6.94 -12.38 -7.34
N ALA A 134 8.02 -13.15 -7.50
CA ALA A 134 9.25 -12.67 -8.14
C ALA A 134 9.01 -12.26 -9.59
N ILE A 135 8.25 -13.05 -10.35
CA ILE A 135 7.87 -12.74 -11.73
C ILE A 135 7.01 -11.46 -11.78
N ALA A 136 6.14 -11.26 -10.78
CA ALA A 136 5.32 -10.04 -10.65
C ALA A 136 6.12 -8.82 -10.18
N GLY A 137 7.44 -8.97 -9.92
CA GLY A 137 8.31 -7.89 -9.46
C GLY A 137 8.06 -7.44 -8.03
N LYS A 138 7.53 -8.33 -7.18
CA LYS A 138 7.32 -8.07 -5.76
C LYS A 138 8.52 -8.53 -4.94
N ASP A 139 8.88 -7.76 -3.91
CA ASP A 139 9.80 -8.23 -2.88
C ASP A 139 9.16 -9.33 -2.05
N ILE A 140 9.96 -10.28 -1.55
CA ILE A 140 9.44 -11.50 -0.92
C ILE A 140 10.11 -11.75 0.42
N TYR A 141 9.29 -11.99 1.43
CA TYR A 141 9.70 -12.66 2.65
C TYR A 141 8.99 -14.01 2.75
N LEU A 142 9.73 -15.07 2.86
CA LEU A 142 9.25 -16.45 2.98
C LEU A 142 9.50 -16.95 4.39
N GLN A 143 8.42 -17.34 5.07
CA GLN A 143 8.46 -17.84 6.45
C GLN A 143 8.81 -19.32 6.49
#